data_3dad2d0ccb3a9f28574dd9f602228f1c
#
_entry.id   3dad2d0ccb3a9f28574dd9f602228f1c
#
_cell.length_a   1.000
_cell.length_b   1.000
_cell.length_c   1.000
_cell.angle_alpha   90.00
_cell.angle_beta   90.00
_cell.angle_gamma   90.00
#
_symmetry.space_group_name_H-M   'P 1'
#
loop_
_entity.id
_entity.type
_entity.pdbx_description
1 polymer ?
#
loop_
_entity_poly.entity_id
_entity_poly.type
_entity_poly.pdbx_seq_one_letter_code
_entity_poly.pdbx_strand_id
1 'polypeptide(L)'
;MKAGWNAAVGLTIARVVFEPPRAAPRWMQTPHNPLLDTLQPYPFERLRALTKDLQPNPALRPISLGIGEPKHPAPKLIEDALMAHLSGLSVYPATAGEPRLREAICGWLQRRYGLALDPATQVLPVNGSREALFAFAQTVIDASRPGATVVCPNPFYQIYEGAALLAGAKPAFANSDPARNFAADWRQIDDATWARTQLIYVCSPGNPTGAVMPLEEWRQLFELSDRHGFVIASDECYSEIYFRDEAPLSGLQAAVQLGRPDFRNLVAFTSLSKRSNVPGLRSGFVAGDAALLKKFLLYRTYHGSAMNPMVQAASVAAWNDEAHVVANREAYRAKFAAVTPLLAEVLDVALPDASFYLWAGVPGGDDIRFTLELLAQYNVAVLPGSLLAREAQGVNPGRGRIRLALVAEEAECLEAARRIVDFTRAYRA
;
A
#
# COMPACT_ATOMS: atom_id res chain seq x y z
N MET A 1 9.25 -98.59 -32.89
CA MET A 1 10.29 -97.81 -32.21
C MET A 1 10.37 -96.49 -32.92
N LYS A 2 9.96 -95.45 -32.30
CA LYS A 2 10.31 -94.02 -32.36
C LYS A 2 9.14 -93.24 -31.89
N ALA A 3 9.19 -92.76 -30.66
CA ALA A 3 8.31 -91.79 -30.08
C ALA A 3 8.62 -90.41 -30.60
N GLY A 4 7.66 -89.69 -30.96
CA GLY A 4 7.78 -88.28 -31.29
C GLY A 4 6.79 -87.45 -30.47
N TRP A 5 7.33 -86.69 -29.53
CA TRP A 5 6.59 -85.75 -28.73
C TRP A 5 6.63 -84.36 -29.45
N ASN A 6 5.47 -83.81 -29.79
CA ASN A 6 5.33 -82.40 -30.12
C ASN A 6 4.39 -81.77 -29.13
N ALA A 7 4.92 -81.01 -28.18
CA ALA A 7 4.17 -80.11 -27.31
C ALA A 7 4.40 -78.66 -27.82
N ALA A 8 3.35 -78.09 -28.43
CA ALA A 8 3.34 -76.68 -28.75
C ALA A 8 2.98 -75.88 -27.51
N VAL A 9 3.91 -75.10 -26.96
CA VAL A 9 3.66 -74.14 -25.89
C VAL A 9 3.24 -72.83 -26.57
N GLY A 10 1.97 -72.52 -26.46
CA GLY A 10 1.43 -71.20 -26.89
C GLY A 10 1.82 -70.10 -25.89
N LEU A 11 2.77 -69.26 -26.18
CA LEU A 11 3.04 -68.06 -25.45
C LEU A 11 2.00 -66.97 -25.81
N THR A 12 1.07 -66.69 -24.89
CA THR A 12 0.19 -65.53 -24.99
C THR A 12 0.97 -64.30 -24.52
N ILE A 13 1.43 -63.50 -25.48
CA ILE A 13 2.05 -62.20 -25.18
C ILE A 13 0.94 -61.23 -24.78
N ALA A 14 0.83 -60.99 -23.45
CA ALA A 14 -0.01 -59.91 -22.95
C ALA A 14 0.52 -58.54 -23.50
N ARG A 15 -0.28 -57.88 -24.31
CA ARG A 15 0.00 -56.49 -24.71
C ARG A 15 -0.04 -55.62 -23.48
N VAL A 16 1.11 -55.19 -23.00
CA VAL A 16 1.21 -54.11 -22.02
C VAL A 16 0.83 -52.83 -22.73
N VAL A 17 -0.39 -52.35 -22.49
CA VAL A 17 -0.83 -51.04 -22.90
C VAL A 17 -0.11 -50.01 -22.02
N PHE A 18 0.91 -49.35 -22.56
CA PHE A 18 1.50 -48.20 -21.91
C PHE A 18 0.47 -47.06 -21.94
N GLU A 19 -0.21 -46.80 -20.81
CA GLU A 19 -0.90 -45.50 -20.66
C GLU A 19 0.15 -44.41 -20.71
N PRO A 20 -0.10 -43.32 -21.49
CA PRO A 20 0.82 -42.18 -21.48
C PRO A 20 0.88 -41.65 -20.05
N PRO A 21 2.05 -41.24 -19.56
CA PRO A 21 2.19 -40.71 -18.20
C PRO A 21 1.19 -39.56 -18.02
N ARG A 22 0.36 -39.65 -17.00
CA ARG A 22 -0.54 -38.56 -16.59
C ARG A 22 0.31 -37.32 -16.48
N ALA A 23 -0.14 -36.20 -17.09
CA ALA A 23 0.56 -34.91 -17.01
C ALA A 23 0.90 -34.65 -15.54
N ALA A 24 2.18 -34.39 -15.26
CA ALA A 24 2.64 -34.12 -13.91
C ALA A 24 1.80 -32.99 -13.28
N PRO A 25 1.37 -33.10 -12.03
CA PRO A 25 0.66 -32.03 -11.35
C PRO A 25 1.42 -30.71 -11.50
N ARG A 26 0.69 -29.60 -11.61
CA ARG A 26 1.29 -28.27 -11.90
C ARG A 26 2.43 -27.89 -10.96
N TRP A 27 2.39 -28.35 -9.69
CA TRP A 27 3.45 -28.14 -8.70
C TRP A 27 4.75 -28.92 -8.99
N MET A 28 4.72 -29.97 -9.84
CA MET A 28 5.92 -30.66 -10.32
C MET A 28 6.58 -29.97 -11.51
N GLN A 29 5.93 -28.98 -12.12
CA GLN A 29 6.42 -28.29 -13.32
C GLN A 29 7.19 -27.02 -13.01
N THR A 30 7.02 -26.45 -11.80
CA THR A 30 7.70 -25.21 -11.37
C THR A 30 8.39 -25.44 -10.02
N PRO A 31 9.68 -25.05 -9.88
CA PRO A 31 10.43 -25.21 -8.63
C PRO A 31 10.07 -24.15 -7.56
N HIS A 32 9.04 -23.34 -7.77
CA HIS A 32 8.61 -22.25 -6.89
C HIS A 32 7.11 -22.31 -6.61
N ASN A 33 6.67 -21.50 -5.64
CA ASN A 33 5.24 -21.36 -5.33
C ASN A 33 4.49 -20.79 -6.54
N PRO A 34 3.53 -21.53 -7.15
CA PRO A 34 2.81 -21.07 -8.34
C PRO A 34 1.93 -19.82 -8.11
N LEU A 35 1.65 -19.43 -6.87
CA LEU A 35 0.97 -18.18 -6.56
C LEU A 35 1.82 -16.95 -6.95
N LEU A 36 3.15 -17.08 -7.02
CA LEU A 36 4.03 -16.01 -7.49
C LEU A 36 3.77 -15.66 -8.96
N ASP A 37 3.35 -16.62 -9.77
CA ASP A 37 3.02 -16.40 -11.18
C ASP A 37 1.71 -15.60 -11.37
N THR A 38 0.93 -15.43 -10.31
CA THR A 38 -0.31 -14.63 -10.32
C THR A 38 -0.06 -13.15 -10.08
N LEU A 39 1.14 -12.78 -9.58
CA LEU A 39 1.49 -11.39 -9.33
C LEU A 39 1.65 -10.60 -10.63
N GLN A 40 1.11 -9.40 -10.64
CA GLN A 40 1.34 -8.47 -11.75
C GLN A 40 2.67 -7.75 -11.58
N PRO A 41 3.37 -7.40 -12.68
CA PRO A 41 4.55 -6.55 -12.59
C PRO A 41 4.22 -5.23 -11.86
N TYR A 42 5.13 -4.80 -11.00
CA TYR A 42 4.92 -3.59 -10.20
C TYR A 42 4.78 -2.35 -11.11
N PRO A 43 3.96 -1.34 -10.77
CA PRO A 43 3.69 -0.19 -11.64
C PRO A 43 4.95 0.50 -12.19
N PHE A 44 6.00 0.61 -11.37
CA PHE A 44 7.27 1.19 -11.81
C PHE A 44 8.04 0.31 -12.79
N GLU A 45 7.90 -1.01 -12.71
CA GLU A 45 8.48 -1.92 -13.71
C GLU A 45 7.73 -1.81 -15.03
N ARG A 46 6.41 -1.72 -14.98
CA ARG A 46 5.57 -1.49 -16.16
C ARG A 46 5.91 -0.14 -16.81
N LEU A 47 6.04 0.93 -16.02
CA LEU A 47 6.46 2.24 -16.53
C LEU A 47 7.86 2.17 -17.15
N ARG A 48 8.82 1.52 -16.48
CA ARG A 48 10.17 1.34 -17.01
C ARG A 48 10.17 0.57 -18.36
N ALA A 49 9.34 -0.44 -18.50
CA ALA A 49 9.17 -1.18 -19.76
C ALA A 49 8.62 -0.28 -20.87
N LEU A 50 7.68 0.63 -20.56
CA LEU A 50 7.12 1.59 -21.51
C LEU A 50 8.13 2.68 -21.92
N THR A 51 9.06 3.03 -21.05
CA THR A 51 10.02 4.14 -21.27
C THR A 51 11.40 3.69 -21.70
N LYS A 52 11.68 2.37 -21.82
CA LYS A 52 13.04 1.81 -22.04
C LYS A 52 13.75 2.35 -23.28
N ASP A 53 13.02 2.59 -24.37
CA ASP A 53 13.56 3.04 -25.66
C ASP A 53 13.33 4.56 -25.87
N LEU A 54 12.74 5.25 -24.90
CA LEU A 54 12.45 6.66 -24.97
C LEU A 54 13.72 7.47 -24.67
N GLN A 55 13.96 8.49 -25.50
CA GLN A 55 15.07 9.42 -25.32
C GLN A 55 14.53 10.77 -24.83
N PRO A 56 14.66 11.09 -23.52
CA PRO A 56 14.25 12.38 -23.00
C PRO A 56 15.06 13.53 -23.60
N ASN A 57 14.46 14.70 -23.68
CA ASN A 57 15.12 15.92 -24.16
C ASN A 57 16.41 16.21 -23.37
N PRO A 58 17.60 16.09 -23.99
CA PRO A 58 18.87 16.24 -23.30
C PRO A 58 19.18 17.69 -22.87
N ALA A 59 18.47 18.68 -23.41
CA ALA A 59 18.62 20.08 -23.02
C ALA A 59 17.98 20.42 -21.67
N LEU A 60 17.15 19.50 -21.13
CA LEU A 60 16.44 19.68 -19.88
C LEU A 60 16.93 18.67 -18.83
N ARG A 61 17.26 19.14 -17.63
CA ARG A 61 17.58 18.23 -16.53
C ARG A 61 16.35 17.37 -16.18
N PRO A 62 16.55 16.09 -15.80
CA PRO A 62 15.45 15.23 -15.41
C PRO A 62 14.81 15.69 -14.11
N ILE A 63 13.47 15.67 -14.04
CA ILE A 63 12.69 15.87 -12.82
C ILE A 63 11.74 14.70 -12.66
N SER A 64 11.73 14.08 -11.47
CA SER A 64 10.84 12.94 -11.18
C SER A 64 9.80 13.30 -10.14
N LEU A 65 8.54 13.32 -10.57
CA LEU A 65 7.35 13.38 -9.73
C LEU A 65 6.60 12.02 -9.66
N GLY A 66 7.20 10.94 -10.20
CA GLY A 66 6.56 9.62 -10.23
C GLY A 66 6.69 8.84 -8.92
N ILE A 67 7.83 8.98 -8.22
CA ILE A 67 8.16 8.17 -7.04
C ILE A 67 7.79 8.92 -5.75
N GLY A 68 6.91 8.32 -4.94
CA GLY A 68 6.50 8.86 -3.64
C GLY A 68 7.48 8.56 -2.51
N GLU A 69 8.70 9.05 -2.62
CA GLU A 69 9.73 8.97 -1.59
C GLU A 69 10.05 10.37 -1.08
N PRO A 70 9.84 10.65 0.23
CA PRO A 70 10.18 11.95 0.82
C PRO A 70 11.63 12.33 0.56
N LYS A 71 11.85 13.58 0.14
CA LYS A 71 13.20 14.12 -0.13
C LYS A 71 13.63 15.21 0.87
N HIS A 72 12.77 15.59 1.81
CA HIS A 72 13.17 16.45 2.91
C HIS A 72 14.20 15.73 3.79
N PRO A 73 15.13 16.44 4.42
CA PRO A 73 16.15 15.83 5.27
C PRO A 73 15.55 15.09 6.46
N ALA A 74 16.22 14.03 6.90
CA ALA A 74 15.88 13.36 8.14
C ALA A 74 16.03 14.32 9.33
N PRO A 75 15.12 14.33 10.32
CA PRO A 75 15.27 15.15 11.52
C PRO A 75 16.49 14.74 12.33
N LYS A 76 17.31 15.73 12.70
CA LYS A 76 18.57 15.53 13.45
C LYS A 76 18.38 14.74 14.75
N LEU A 77 17.29 14.96 15.47
CA LEU A 77 16.96 14.22 16.69
C LEU A 77 16.84 12.71 16.48
N ILE A 78 16.39 12.28 15.28
CA ILE A 78 16.26 10.85 14.95
C ILE A 78 17.63 10.25 14.63
N GLU A 79 18.47 10.99 13.89
CA GLU A 79 19.84 10.58 13.60
C GLU A 79 20.67 10.46 14.88
N ASP A 80 20.59 11.46 15.77
CA ASP A 80 21.30 11.46 17.04
C ASP A 80 20.87 10.30 17.95
N ALA A 81 19.57 10.02 18.02
CA ALA A 81 19.06 8.89 18.79
C ALA A 81 19.54 7.55 18.21
N LEU A 82 19.61 7.41 16.87
CA LEU A 82 20.13 6.22 16.21
C LEU A 82 21.61 6.01 16.56
N MET A 83 22.42 7.05 16.44
CA MET A 83 23.86 7.02 16.71
C MET A 83 24.18 6.73 18.18
N ALA A 84 23.41 7.29 19.10
CA ALA A 84 23.60 7.08 20.55
C ALA A 84 23.33 5.63 21.00
N HIS A 85 22.62 4.83 20.18
CA HIS A 85 22.21 3.46 20.55
C HIS A 85 22.89 2.36 19.70
N LEU A 86 24.02 2.65 19.07
CA LEU A 86 24.76 1.66 18.25
C LEU A 86 25.18 0.40 19.02
N SER A 87 25.31 0.46 20.35
CA SER A 87 25.55 -0.71 21.21
C SER A 87 24.45 -1.77 21.12
N GLY A 88 23.25 -1.40 20.68
CA GLY A 88 22.16 -2.34 20.42
C GLY A 88 22.42 -3.38 19.33
N LEU A 89 23.51 -3.23 18.55
CA LEU A 89 23.94 -4.21 17.54
C LEU A 89 24.25 -5.59 18.11
N SER A 90 24.63 -5.69 19.39
CA SER A 90 25.02 -6.95 20.03
C SER A 90 23.87 -7.74 20.64
N VAL A 91 22.62 -7.27 20.51
CA VAL A 91 21.45 -7.85 21.20
C VAL A 91 20.35 -8.20 20.18
N TYR A 92 19.81 -9.42 20.30
CA TYR A 92 18.60 -9.78 19.54
C TYR A 92 17.38 -8.99 20.06
N PRO A 93 16.64 -8.29 19.19
CA PRO A 93 15.43 -7.60 19.59
C PRO A 93 14.26 -8.58 19.81
N ALA A 94 13.39 -8.28 20.78
CA ALA A 94 12.12 -8.97 20.90
C ALA A 94 11.18 -8.57 19.74
N THR A 95 10.44 -9.55 19.19
CA THR A 95 9.46 -9.29 18.11
C THR A 95 8.37 -8.30 18.52
N ALA A 96 7.97 -8.33 19.80
CA ALA A 96 6.97 -7.39 20.34
C ALA A 96 7.48 -5.94 20.42
N GLY A 97 8.78 -5.71 20.23
CA GLY A 97 9.40 -4.42 20.48
C GLY A 97 9.55 -4.09 21.98
N GLU A 98 10.35 -3.08 22.28
CA GLU A 98 10.57 -2.65 23.64
C GLU A 98 9.33 -1.95 24.21
N PRO A 99 9.04 -2.10 25.53
CA PRO A 99 7.90 -1.43 26.17
C PRO A 99 7.90 0.09 25.94
N ARG A 100 9.07 0.75 26.09
CA ARG A 100 9.21 2.20 25.88
C ARG A 100 8.80 2.67 24.47
N LEU A 101 9.01 1.84 23.45
CA LEU A 101 8.56 2.19 22.09
C LEU A 101 7.04 2.09 21.97
N ARG A 102 6.44 1.04 22.52
CA ARG A 102 4.98 0.87 22.53
C ARG A 102 4.29 1.97 23.33
N GLU A 103 4.88 2.37 24.47
CA GLU A 103 4.43 3.49 25.29
C GLU A 103 4.52 4.84 24.55
N ALA A 104 5.63 5.09 23.82
CA ALA A 104 5.80 6.29 23.00
C ALA A 104 4.76 6.38 21.87
N ILE A 105 4.44 5.24 21.23
CA ILE A 105 3.38 5.15 20.22
C ILE A 105 2.00 5.43 20.86
N CYS A 106 1.68 4.82 21.98
CA CYS A 106 0.42 5.10 22.72
C CYS A 106 0.33 6.57 23.12
N GLY A 107 1.43 7.16 23.60
CA GLY A 107 1.50 8.59 23.90
C GLY A 107 1.20 9.47 22.69
N TRP A 108 1.71 9.10 21.51
CA TRP A 108 1.39 9.78 20.25
C TRP A 108 -0.09 9.62 19.88
N LEU A 109 -0.66 8.40 19.95
CA LEU A 109 -2.07 8.14 19.68
C LEU A 109 -2.98 8.94 20.61
N GLN A 110 -2.60 9.08 21.88
CA GLN A 110 -3.33 9.91 22.85
C GLN A 110 -3.26 11.40 22.47
N ARG A 111 -2.08 11.95 22.16
CA ARG A 111 -1.93 13.36 21.77
C ARG A 111 -2.65 13.69 20.47
N ARG A 112 -2.55 12.79 19.50
CA ARG A 112 -3.02 13.03 18.13
C ARG A 112 -4.51 12.77 17.96
N TYR A 113 -5.05 11.75 18.59
CA TYR A 113 -6.41 11.26 18.38
C TYR A 113 -7.26 11.16 19.65
N GLY A 114 -6.70 11.44 20.82
CA GLY A 114 -7.39 11.27 22.10
C GLY A 114 -7.61 9.80 22.50
N LEU A 115 -6.83 8.86 21.93
CA LEU A 115 -7.01 7.43 22.10
C LEU A 115 -6.14 6.90 23.24
N ALA A 116 -6.76 6.17 24.19
CA ALA A 116 -6.06 5.43 25.24
C ALA A 116 -6.00 3.95 24.86
N LEU A 117 -4.82 3.47 24.41
CA LEU A 117 -4.56 2.08 24.06
C LEU A 117 -3.66 1.43 25.12
N ASP A 118 -3.85 0.11 25.30
CA ASP A 118 -2.92 -0.69 26.11
C ASP A 118 -1.64 -0.98 25.32
N PRO A 119 -0.48 -0.46 25.73
CA PRO A 119 0.78 -0.70 25.02
C PRO A 119 1.21 -2.16 25.03
N ALA A 120 0.68 -3.00 25.91
CA ALA A 120 1.04 -4.41 25.98
C ALA A 120 0.31 -5.26 24.95
N THR A 121 -0.93 -4.90 24.59
CA THR A 121 -1.82 -5.77 23.78
C THR A 121 -2.36 -5.12 22.53
N GLN A 122 -2.44 -3.79 22.47
CA GLN A 122 -3.10 -3.07 21.37
C GLN A 122 -2.16 -2.31 20.44
N VAL A 123 -0.84 -2.46 20.60
CA VAL A 123 0.18 -1.82 19.78
C VAL A 123 1.33 -2.80 19.51
N LEU A 124 1.77 -2.87 18.25
CA LEU A 124 2.89 -3.69 17.83
C LEU A 124 3.79 -2.90 16.85
N PRO A 125 5.07 -2.63 17.20
CA PRO A 125 6.05 -2.05 16.27
C PRO A 125 6.30 -2.97 15.07
N VAL A 126 6.50 -2.36 13.89
CA VAL A 126 6.74 -3.08 12.64
C VAL A 126 7.87 -2.45 11.82
N ASN A 127 8.51 -3.22 10.94
CA ASN A 127 9.63 -2.77 10.11
C ASN A 127 9.16 -1.96 8.87
N GLY A 128 8.34 -0.93 9.15
CA GLY A 128 7.62 -0.14 8.16
C GLY A 128 6.29 -0.79 7.77
N SER A 129 5.33 0.03 7.37
CA SER A 129 3.96 -0.42 7.06
C SER A 129 3.89 -1.36 5.85
N ARG A 130 4.78 -1.24 4.86
CA ARG A 130 4.75 -2.08 3.66
C ARG A 130 4.82 -3.57 4.01
N GLU A 131 5.82 -3.98 4.79
CA GLU A 131 5.97 -5.40 5.16
C GLU A 131 4.84 -5.86 6.07
N ALA A 132 4.39 -4.99 6.97
CA ALA A 132 3.35 -5.33 7.93
C ALA A 132 1.98 -5.49 7.25
N LEU A 133 1.59 -4.60 6.34
CA LEU A 133 0.37 -4.71 5.53
C LEU A 133 0.36 -6.00 4.70
N PHE A 134 1.51 -6.34 4.10
CA PHE A 134 1.66 -7.59 3.35
C PHE A 134 1.53 -8.81 4.26
N ALA A 135 2.28 -8.84 5.35
CA ALA A 135 2.33 -9.96 6.30
C ALA A 135 0.99 -10.16 7.04
N PHE A 136 0.24 -9.08 7.27
CA PHE A 136 -1.02 -9.14 8.00
C PHE A 136 -2.09 -10.00 7.29
N ALA A 137 -2.12 -10.00 5.96
CA ALA A 137 -3.01 -10.87 5.20
C ALA A 137 -2.80 -12.37 5.54
N GLN A 138 -1.55 -12.79 5.80
CA GLN A 138 -1.22 -14.16 6.19
C GLN A 138 -1.79 -14.54 7.57
N THR A 139 -2.09 -13.55 8.41
CA THR A 139 -2.67 -13.75 9.73
C THR A 139 -4.20 -13.91 9.68
N VAL A 140 -4.83 -13.24 8.70
CA VAL A 140 -6.30 -13.13 8.61
C VAL A 140 -6.90 -14.13 7.64
N ILE A 141 -6.24 -14.38 6.52
CA ILE A 141 -6.81 -15.17 5.43
C ILE A 141 -6.75 -16.68 5.76
N ASP A 142 -7.93 -17.29 5.77
CA ASP A 142 -8.11 -18.74 5.73
C ASP A 142 -8.36 -19.18 4.28
N ALA A 143 -7.29 -19.58 3.61
CA ALA A 143 -7.35 -20.06 2.22
C ALA A 143 -8.09 -21.38 2.04
N SER A 144 -8.39 -22.11 3.13
CA SER A 144 -9.19 -23.34 3.08
C SER A 144 -10.67 -23.06 2.83
N ARG A 145 -11.14 -21.84 3.09
CA ARG A 145 -12.53 -21.42 2.81
C ARG A 145 -12.69 -21.15 1.32
N PRO A 146 -13.64 -21.80 0.62
CA PRO A 146 -13.84 -21.62 -0.80
C PRO A 146 -14.13 -20.15 -1.17
N GLY A 147 -13.31 -19.62 -2.09
CA GLY A 147 -13.49 -18.26 -2.60
C GLY A 147 -13.10 -17.16 -1.63
N ALA A 148 -12.18 -17.43 -0.67
CA ALA A 148 -11.60 -16.41 0.20
C ALA A 148 -11.28 -15.13 -0.59
N THR A 149 -11.77 -13.99 -0.11
CA THR A 149 -11.69 -12.70 -0.83
C THR A 149 -11.07 -11.62 0.06
N VAL A 150 -10.27 -10.76 -0.57
CA VAL A 150 -9.79 -9.50 0.01
C VAL A 150 -10.32 -8.35 -0.83
N VAL A 151 -11.01 -7.40 -0.20
CA VAL A 151 -11.49 -6.20 -0.88
C VAL A 151 -10.43 -5.10 -0.79
N CYS A 152 -10.14 -4.46 -1.93
CA CYS A 152 -9.18 -3.36 -2.05
C CYS A 152 -9.88 -2.12 -2.64
N PRO A 153 -9.52 -0.89 -2.21
CA PRO A 153 -9.90 0.31 -2.96
C PRO A 153 -9.28 0.25 -4.36
N ASN A 154 -9.78 1.02 -5.32
CA ASN A 154 -9.25 1.08 -6.68
C ASN A 154 -9.33 2.52 -7.21
N PRO A 155 -8.24 3.22 -7.51
CA PRO A 155 -6.83 2.75 -7.48
C PRO A 155 -6.33 2.44 -6.06
N PHE A 156 -5.20 1.74 -5.97
CA PHE A 156 -4.71 1.18 -4.72
C PHE A 156 -3.18 1.10 -4.64
N TYR A 157 -2.68 0.80 -3.46
CA TYR A 157 -1.30 0.42 -3.26
C TYR A 157 -1.13 -1.08 -3.53
N GLN A 158 -0.31 -1.46 -4.51
CA GLN A 158 -0.21 -2.82 -5.07
C GLN A 158 0.16 -3.92 -4.06
N ILE A 159 0.63 -3.53 -2.87
CA ILE A 159 0.91 -4.46 -1.78
C ILE A 159 -0.37 -5.20 -1.33
N TYR A 160 -1.52 -4.54 -1.37
CA TYR A 160 -2.80 -5.16 -0.96
C TYR A 160 -3.17 -6.34 -1.87
N GLU A 161 -3.07 -6.17 -3.19
CA GLU A 161 -3.32 -7.24 -4.16
C GLU A 161 -2.31 -8.38 -3.99
N GLY A 162 -1.01 -8.06 -3.91
CA GLY A 162 0.03 -9.06 -3.71
C GLY A 162 -0.14 -9.84 -2.41
N ALA A 163 -0.53 -9.16 -1.33
CA ALA A 163 -0.81 -9.80 -0.04
C ALA A 163 -2.00 -10.76 -0.13
N ALA A 164 -3.09 -10.35 -0.81
CA ALA A 164 -4.26 -11.19 -1.05
C ALA A 164 -3.90 -12.45 -1.83
N LEU A 165 -3.24 -12.30 -2.98
CA LEU A 165 -2.88 -13.40 -3.87
C LEU A 165 -1.96 -14.42 -3.19
N LEU A 166 -0.91 -13.95 -2.49
CA LEU A 166 0.04 -14.85 -1.83
C LEU A 166 -0.50 -15.44 -0.53
N ALA A 167 -1.56 -14.87 0.05
CA ALA A 167 -2.32 -15.50 1.12
C ALA A 167 -3.35 -16.54 0.61
N GLY A 168 -3.48 -16.70 -0.72
CA GLY A 168 -4.41 -17.64 -1.34
C GLY A 168 -5.84 -17.10 -1.50
N ALA A 169 -6.04 -15.78 -1.35
CA ALA A 169 -7.34 -15.13 -1.56
C ALA A 169 -7.42 -14.48 -2.94
N LYS A 170 -8.65 -14.15 -3.37
CA LYS A 170 -8.91 -13.38 -4.58
C LYS A 170 -9.08 -11.91 -4.23
N PRO A 171 -8.38 -10.98 -4.90
CA PRO A 171 -8.67 -9.56 -4.74
C PRO A 171 -9.99 -9.20 -5.44
N ALA A 172 -10.81 -8.38 -4.78
CA ALA A 172 -11.96 -7.70 -5.35
C ALA A 172 -11.76 -6.19 -5.17
N PHE A 173 -12.24 -5.39 -6.13
CA PHE A 173 -11.91 -3.98 -6.19
C PHE A 173 -13.17 -3.10 -6.10
N ALA A 174 -13.15 -2.11 -5.20
CA ALA A 174 -14.13 -1.05 -5.12
C ALA A 174 -13.58 0.21 -5.81
N ASN A 175 -14.16 0.59 -6.96
CA ASN A 175 -13.71 1.74 -7.71
C ASN A 175 -13.93 3.05 -6.93
N SER A 176 -12.97 3.96 -7.01
CA SER A 176 -13.13 5.31 -6.49
C SER A 176 -14.10 6.12 -7.35
N ASP A 177 -14.88 6.97 -6.69
CA ASP A 177 -15.85 7.85 -7.34
C ASP A 177 -15.37 9.32 -7.28
N PRO A 178 -15.06 9.96 -8.44
CA PRO A 178 -14.67 11.37 -8.47
C PRO A 178 -15.71 12.29 -7.84
N ALA A 179 -17.01 11.99 -7.95
CA ALA A 179 -18.08 12.79 -7.36
C ALA A 179 -18.13 12.72 -5.84
N ARG A 180 -17.43 11.73 -5.23
CA ARG A 180 -17.30 11.52 -3.78
C ARG A 180 -15.86 11.77 -3.30
N ASN A 181 -15.20 12.75 -3.88
CA ASN A 181 -13.79 13.05 -3.57
C ASN A 181 -12.87 11.82 -3.71
N PHE A 182 -13.10 11.00 -4.73
CA PHE A 182 -12.36 9.76 -5.00
C PHE A 182 -12.41 8.73 -3.85
N ALA A 183 -13.41 8.78 -2.98
CA ALA A 183 -13.65 7.71 -2.02
C ALA A 183 -14.00 6.41 -2.74
N ALA A 184 -13.54 5.28 -2.20
CA ALA A 184 -13.92 3.96 -2.70
C ALA A 184 -15.43 3.74 -2.50
N ASP A 185 -16.11 3.26 -3.53
CA ASP A 185 -17.53 2.96 -3.44
C ASP A 185 -17.78 1.50 -3.06
N TRP A 186 -17.92 1.25 -1.77
CA TRP A 186 -18.16 -0.09 -1.23
C TRP A 186 -19.48 -0.72 -1.69
N ARG A 187 -20.46 0.09 -2.19
CA ARG A 187 -21.73 -0.39 -2.73
C ARG A 187 -21.59 -1.15 -4.04
N GLN A 188 -20.44 -1.02 -4.72
CA GLN A 188 -20.11 -1.78 -5.92
C GLN A 188 -19.76 -3.24 -5.65
N ILE A 189 -19.53 -3.59 -4.38
CA ILE A 189 -19.24 -4.96 -3.97
C ILE A 189 -20.55 -5.67 -3.65
N ASP A 190 -20.82 -6.75 -4.35
CA ASP A 190 -22.05 -7.53 -4.18
C ASP A 190 -22.05 -8.36 -2.88
N ASP A 191 -23.27 -8.74 -2.43
CA ASP A 191 -23.45 -9.52 -1.20
C ASP A 191 -22.74 -10.88 -1.23
N ALA A 192 -22.65 -11.51 -2.41
CA ALA A 192 -21.95 -12.79 -2.56
C ALA A 192 -20.43 -12.62 -2.39
N THR A 193 -19.88 -11.49 -2.78
CA THR A 193 -18.48 -11.13 -2.53
C THR A 193 -18.26 -10.79 -1.07
N TRP A 194 -19.14 -9.97 -0.45
CA TRP A 194 -19.08 -9.69 0.98
C TRP A 194 -19.11 -10.95 1.84
N ALA A 195 -19.96 -11.92 1.52
CA ALA A 195 -20.06 -13.19 2.25
C ALA A 195 -18.77 -14.03 2.23
N ARG A 196 -17.86 -13.79 1.28
CA ARG A 196 -16.55 -14.46 1.17
C ARG A 196 -15.38 -13.58 1.59
N THR A 197 -15.64 -12.30 1.88
CA THR A 197 -14.61 -11.34 2.27
C THR A 197 -14.10 -11.67 3.66
N GLN A 198 -12.79 -11.73 3.82
CA GLN A 198 -12.12 -11.96 5.10
C GLN A 198 -11.31 -10.75 5.55
N LEU A 199 -10.84 -9.95 4.60
CA LEU A 199 -10.03 -8.76 4.84
C LEU A 199 -10.43 -7.66 3.87
N ILE A 200 -10.46 -6.43 4.35
CA ILE A 200 -10.54 -5.24 3.52
C ILE A 200 -9.35 -4.34 3.84
N TYR A 201 -8.71 -3.80 2.81
CA TYR A 201 -7.77 -2.72 2.95
C TYR A 201 -8.46 -1.38 2.74
N VAL A 202 -8.17 -0.43 3.60
CA VAL A 202 -8.56 0.98 3.49
C VAL A 202 -7.29 1.81 3.45
N CYS A 203 -7.22 2.84 2.62
CA CYS A 203 -6.12 3.80 2.61
C CYS A 203 -6.69 5.20 2.85
N SER A 204 -6.52 5.72 4.06
CA SER A 204 -7.02 7.04 4.45
C SER A 204 -6.00 7.75 5.35
N PRO A 205 -5.37 8.82 4.83
CA PRO A 205 -5.51 9.44 3.50
C PRO A 205 -5.05 8.57 2.34
N GLY A 206 -5.72 8.70 1.20
CA GLY A 206 -5.58 7.83 0.04
C GLY A 206 -4.27 7.99 -0.74
N ASN A 207 -3.72 6.88 -1.23
CA ASN A 207 -2.73 6.82 -2.30
C ASN A 207 -3.39 6.15 -3.52
N PRO A 208 -3.61 6.87 -4.63
CA PRO A 208 -3.01 8.15 -5.02
C PRO A 208 -3.86 9.41 -4.74
N THR A 209 -5.08 9.28 -4.24
CA THR A 209 -6.12 10.30 -4.34
C THR A 209 -6.02 11.43 -3.31
N GLY A 210 -5.37 11.18 -2.16
CA GLY A 210 -5.31 12.11 -1.04
C GLY A 210 -6.61 12.24 -0.24
N ALA A 211 -7.66 11.51 -0.60
CA ALA A 211 -8.96 11.54 0.05
C ALA A 211 -8.90 11.04 1.50
N VAL A 212 -9.59 11.71 2.40
CA VAL A 212 -9.77 11.30 3.80
C VAL A 212 -11.18 10.72 3.97
N MET A 213 -11.27 9.52 4.50
CA MET A 213 -12.52 8.82 4.72
C MET A 213 -13.32 9.48 5.86
N PRO A 214 -14.55 9.95 5.62
CA PRO A 214 -15.37 10.61 6.64
C PRO A 214 -15.99 9.60 7.61
N LEU A 215 -16.44 10.09 8.78
CA LEU A 215 -17.02 9.26 9.84
C LEU A 215 -18.18 8.38 9.37
N GLU A 216 -19.01 8.89 8.46
CA GLU A 216 -20.18 8.15 7.96
C GLU A 216 -19.79 6.93 7.12
N GLU A 217 -18.70 7.04 6.34
CA GLU A 217 -18.19 5.89 5.59
C GLU A 217 -17.56 4.84 6.51
N TRP A 218 -16.90 5.27 7.60
CA TRP A 218 -16.44 4.37 8.65
C TRP A 218 -17.60 3.62 9.30
N ARG A 219 -18.72 4.30 9.60
CA ARG A 219 -19.94 3.69 10.14
C ARG A 219 -20.42 2.55 9.22
N GLN A 220 -20.60 2.85 7.93
CA GLN A 220 -21.06 1.86 6.94
C GLN A 220 -20.12 0.66 6.86
N LEU A 221 -18.81 0.91 6.89
CA LEU A 221 -17.82 -0.15 6.81
C LEU A 221 -17.80 -1.03 8.08
N PHE A 222 -18.00 -0.43 9.26
CA PHE A 222 -18.13 -1.19 10.51
C PHE A 222 -19.39 -2.04 10.53
N GLU A 223 -20.52 -1.53 10.05
CA GLU A 223 -21.77 -2.28 9.90
C GLU A 223 -21.62 -3.48 8.96
N LEU A 224 -20.91 -3.29 7.84
CA LEU A 224 -20.58 -4.38 6.92
C LEU A 224 -19.65 -5.41 7.60
N SER A 225 -18.63 -4.96 8.33
CA SER A 225 -17.74 -5.85 9.08
C SER A 225 -18.48 -6.65 10.15
N ASP A 226 -19.42 -6.04 10.88
CA ASP A 226 -20.22 -6.74 11.88
C ASP A 226 -21.15 -7.79 11.23
N ARG A 227 -21.69 -7.47 10.06
CA ARG A 227 -22.60 -8.38 9.33
C ARG A 227 -21.88 -9.58 8.72
N HIS A 228 -20.71 -9.36 8.13
CA HIS A 228 -20.00 -10.35 7.32
C HIS A 228 -18.76 -10.95 8.01
N GLY A 229 -18.28 -10.35 9.11
CA GLY A 229 -17.19 -10.86 9.93
C GLY A 229 -15.79 -10.62 9.37
N PHE A 230 -15.61 -9.73 8.38
CA PHE A 230 -14.29 -9.43 7.84
C PHE A 230 -13.49 -8.44 8.72
N VAL A 231 -12.18 -8.50 8.57
CA VAL A 231 -11.23 -7.59 9.24
C VAL A 231 -10.97 -6.36 8.38
N ILE A 232 -10.81 -5.20 9.02
CA ILE A 232 -10.45 -3.92 8.38
C ILE A 232 -8.98 -3.61 8.71
N ALA A 233 -8.15 -3.50 7.68
CA ALA A 233 -6.76 -3.04 7.76
C ALA A 233 -6.67 -1.62 7.19
N SER A 234 -6.54 -0.61 8.05
CA SER A 234 -6.46 0.80 7.68
C SER A 234 -5.01 1.23 7.51
N ASP A 235 -4.62 1.58 6.28
CA ASP A 235 -3.32 2.18 5.96
C ASP A 235 -3.40 3.70 6.12
N GLU A 236 -2.80 4.22 7.20
CA GLU A 236 -2.88 5.63 7.61
C GLU A 236 -1.53 6.35 7.48
N CYS A 237 -0.65 5.88 6.59
CA CYS A 237 0.72 6.37 6.47
C CYS A 237 0.85 7.86 6.12
N TYR A 238 -0.20 8.50 5.63
CA TYR A 238 -0.21 9.91 5.21
C TYR A 238 -0.95 10.84 6.18
N SER A 239 -1.36 10.37 7.35
CA SER A 239 -2.20 11.10 8.31
C SER A 239 -1.61 12.42 8.82
N GLU A 240 -0.30 12.61 8.71
CA GLU A 240 0.39 13.82 9.19
C GLU A 240 0.68 14.85 8.09
N ILE A 241 0.40 14.53 6.82
CA ILE A 241 0.56 15.46 5.68
C ILE A 241 -0.84 15.82 5.19
N TYR A 242 -1.38 16.96 5.63
CA TYR A 242 -2.74 17.38 5.31
C TYR A 242 -2.82 18.89 5.10
N PHE A 243 -3.81 19.31 4.30
CA PHE A 243 -4.00 20.68 3.85
C PHE A 243 -5.25 21.35 4.42
N ARG A 244 -6.09 20.57 5.09
CA ARG A 244 -7.31 21.01 5.78
C ARG A 244 -6.96 21.58 7.15
N ASP A 245 -7.88 22.36 7.74
CA ASP A 245 -7.76 22.82 9.13
C ASP A 245 -7.89 21.64 10.09
N GLU A 246 -8.83 20.73 9.80
CA GLU A 246 -9.02 19.51 10.57
C GLU A 246 -8.04 18.42 10.14
N ALA A 247 -7.37 17.84 11.09
CA ALA A 247 -6.49 16.71 10.86
C ALA A 247 -7.29 15.46 10.39
N PRO A 248 -6.69 14.59 9.54
CA PRO A 248 -7.34 13.36 9.07
C PRO A 248 -7.83 12.47 10.21
N LEU A 249 -9.06 11.99 10.07
CA LEU A 249 -9.68 11.02 10.97
C LEU A 249 -9.00 9.66 10.83
N SER A 250 -8.57 9.06 11.95
CA SER A 250 -8.11 7.67 12.00
C SER A 250 -9.30 6.71 12.08
N GLY A 251 -9.15 5.50 11.52
CA GLY A 251 -10.13 4.42 11.72
C GLY A 251 -10.31 4.05 13.20
N LEU A 252 -9.24 4.11 14.00
CA LEU A 252 -9.33 3.89 15.44
C LEU A 252 -10.12 5.00 16.14
N GLN A 253 -9.91 6.25 15.74
CA GLN A 253 -10.68 7.39 16.28
C GLN A 253 -12.16 7.29 15.87
N ALA A 254 -12.44 6.95 14.63
CA ALA A 254 -13.80 6.70 14.14
C ALA A 254 -14.47 5.57 14.92
N ALA A 255 -13.75 4.49 15.22
CA ALA A 255 -14.29 3.38 16.00
C ALA A 255 -14.73 3.85 17.40
N VAL A 256 -13.90 4.61 18.12
CA VAL A 256 -14.27 5.14 19.44
C VAL A 256 -15.47 6.08 19.35
N GLN A 257 -15.50 7.00 18.37
CA GLN A 257 -16.63 7.91 18.16
C GLN A 257 -17.95 7.17 17.85
N LEU A 258 -17.85 5.98 17.27
CA LEU A 258 -18.99 5.12 16.93
C LEU A 258 -19.28 4.05 18.01
N GLY A 259 -18.71 4.19 19.22
CA GLY A 259 -18.99 3.29 20.36
C GLY A 259 -18.30 1.93 20.30
N ARG A 260 -17.15 1.84 19.59
CA ARG A 260 -16.35 0.61 19.42
C ARG A 260 -14.95 0.75 20.04
N PRO A 261 -14.83 0.95 21.37
CA PRO A 261 -13.54 1.21 22.02
C PRO A 261 -12.61 -0.01 22.09
N ASP A 262 -13.11 -1.22 21.81
CA ASP A 262 -12.36 -2.47 21.72
C ASP A 262 -11.69 -2.68 20.35
N PHE A 263 -11.99 -1.82 19.38
CA PHE A 263 -11.49 -1.90 18.00
C PHE A 263 -11.78 -3.24 17.30
N ARG A 264 -12.84 -3.91 17.68
CA ARG A 264 -13.17 -5.23 17.13
C ARG A 264 -13.07 -5.26 15.60
N ASN A 265 -12.31 -6.23 15.07
CA ASN A 265 -12.02 -6.43 13.66
C ASN A 265 -11.33 -5.25 12.95
N LEU A 266 -10.70 -4.33 13.68
CA LEU A 266 -10.01 -3.17 13.10
C LEU A 266 -8.56 -3.11 13.55
N VAL A 267 -7.65 -2.89 12.61
CA VAL A 267 -6.27 -2.49 12.86
C VAL A 267 -5.88 -1.32 11.96
N ALA A 268 -5.09 -0.38 12.50
CA ALA A 268 -4.53 0.75 11.76
C ALA A 268 -3.01 0.65 11.69
N PHE A 269 -2.44 0.95 10.51
CA PHE A 269 -1.02 0.94 10.22
C PHE A 269 -0.52 2.35 9.98
N THR A 270 0.56 2.72 10.66
CA THR A 270 1.20 4.04 10.52
C THR A 270 2.72 3.87 10.39
N SER A 271 3.39 4.84 9.77
CA SER A 271 4.82 4.76 9.50
C SER A 271 5.52 6.11 9.72
N LEU A 272 6.75 6.07 10.23
CA LEU A 272 7.64 7.22 10.30
C LEU A 272 8.16 7.66 8.91
N SER A 273 8.02 6.81 7.89
CA SER A 273 8.52 7.09 6.54
C SER A 273 8.00 8.40 5.95
N LYS A 274 6.72 8.74 6.20
CA LYS A 274 6.07 9.94 5.67
C LYS A 274 5.94 11.03 6.73
N ARG A 275 5.59 10.63 7.96
CA ARG A 275 5.47 11.52 9.10
C ARG A 275 6.77 12.26 9.41
N SER A 276 7.90 11.54 9.33
CA SER A 276 9.21 12.02 9.84
C SER A 276 10.32 12.00 8.78
N ASN A 277 10.02 11.86 7.50
CA ASN A 277 11.00 11.82 6.39
C ASN A 277 12.14 10.80 6.57
N VAL A 278 11.86 9.65 7.18
CA VAL A 278 12.86 8.60 7.42
C VAL A 278 12.43 7.26 6.79
N PRO A 279 12.18 7.21 5.46
CA PRO A 279 11.75 5.97 4.82
C PRO A 279 12.78 4.85 4.95
N GLY A 280 14.08 5.17 5.00
CA GLY A 280 15.19 4.22 5.19
C GLY A 280 15.25 3.62 6.58
N LEU A 281 14.67 4.25 7.60
CA LEU A 281 14.66 3.74 8.98
C LEU A 281 13.85 2.44 9.12
N ARG A 282 12.89 2.18 8.22
CA ARG A 282 12.00 1.03 8.27
C ARG A 282 11.26 0.89 9.60
N SER A 283 10.58 1.95 10.02
CA SER A 283 9.84 2.01 11.28
C SER A 283 8.38 2.41 11.07
N GLY A 284 7.51 1.77 11.83
CA GLY A 284 6.08 2.02 11.92
C GLY A 284 5.46 1.18 13.04
N PHE A 285 4.16 1.18 13.09
CA PHE A 285 3.40 0.32 14.00
C PHE A 285 2.07 -0.12 13.38
N VAL A 286 1.48 -1.13 13.98
CA VAL A 286 0.07 -1.50 13.85
C VAL A 286 -0.58 -1.41 15.23
N ALA A 287 -1.80 -0.87 15.29
CA ALA A 287 -2.56 -0.74 16.53
C ALA A 287 -4.04 -1.10 16.29
N GLY A 288 -4.75 -1.54 17.35
CA GLY A 288 -6.18 -1.84 17.28
C GLY A 288 -6.59 -3.10 18.04
N ASP A 289 -7.34 -3.98 17.41
CA ASP A 289 -7.88 -5.22 17.98
C ASP A 289 -6.79 -6.10 18.61
N ALA A 290 -6.82 -6.24 19.93
CA ALA A 290 -5.81 -6.98 20.70
C ALA A 290 -5.77 -8.48 20.35
N ALA A 291 -6.90 -9.08 19.96
CA ALA A 291 -6.94 -10.49 19.57
C ALA A 291 -6.26 -10.73 18.23
N LEU A 292 -6.45 -9.82 17.27
CA LEU A 292 -5.76 -9.84 15.98
C LEU A 292 -4.26 -9.58 16.16
N LEU A 293 -3.88 -8.59 16.96
CA LEU A 293 -2.47 -8.27 17.21
C LEU A 293 -1.73 -9.39 17.92
N LYS A 294 -2.38 -10.12 18.83
CA LYS A 294 -1.80 -11.32 19.45
C LYS A 294 -1.46 -12.39 18.41
N LYS A 295 -2.32 -12.61 17.41
CA LYS A 295 -2.08 -13.57 16.32
C LYS A 295 -1.02 -13.06 15.36
N PHE A 296 -1.04 -11.78 15.04
CA PHE A 296 -0.04 -11.17 14.19
C PHE A 296 1.36 -11.19 14.83
N LEU A 297 1.47 -10.93 16.14
CA LEU A 297 2.73 -11.08 16.88
C LEU A 297 3.27 -12.52 16.79
N LEU A 298 2.40 -13.52 16.94
CA LEU A 298 2.79 -14.93 16.81
C LEU A 298 3.33 -15.21 15.38
N TYR A 299 2.60 -14.76 14.34
CA TYR A 299 3.06 -14.89 12.97
C TYR A 299 4.44 -14.25 12.77
N ARG A 300 4.61 -13.00 13.21
CA ARG A 300 5.86 -12.25 13.10
C ARG A 300 7.02 -12.91 13.82
N THR A 301 6.76 -13.58 14.94
CA THR A 301 7.78 -14.33 15.70
C THR A 301 8.37 -15.47 14.86
N TYR A 302 7.54 -16.20 14.12
CA TYR A 302 7.99 -17.24 13.19
C TYR A 302 8.62 -16.65 11.93
N HIS A 303 8.09 -15.56 11.42
CA HIS A 303 8.61 -14.87 10.25
C HIS A 303 9.96 -14.17 10.50
N GLY A 304 10.28 -13.83 11.77
CA GLY A 304 11.55 -13.22 12.15
C GLY A 304 11.59 -11.69 12.03
N SER A 305 10.45 -11.02 11.90
CA SER A 305 10.35 -9.56 11.72
C SER A 305 10.46 -8.83 13.07
N ALA A 306 11.66 -8.64 13.58
CA ALA A 306 11.88 -7.84 14.78
C ALA A 306 12.58 -6.52 14.43
N MET A 307 12.15 -5.41 15.07
CA MET A 307 12.75 -4.10 14.84
C MET A 307 14.09 -3.98 15.57
N ASN A 308 15.11 -3.53 14.86
CA ASN A 308 16.45 -3.33 15.39
C ASN A 308 16.43 -2.35 16.60
N PRO A 309 17.17 -2.61 17.71
CA PRO A 309 17.15 -1.78 18.91
C PRO A 309 17.51 -0.30 18.66
N MET A 310 18.45 -0.01 17.77
CA MET A 310 18.81 1.36 17.40
C MET A 310 17.63 2.07 16.71
N VAL A 311 16.94 1.35 15.83
CA VAL A 311 15.74 1.86 15.15
C VAL A 311 14.60 2.09 16.15
N GLN A 312 14.47 1.22 17.16
CA GLN A 312 13.49 1.41 18.23
C GLN A 312 13.76 2.69 19.01
N ALA A 313 15.03 2.95 19.39
CA ALA A 313 15.42 4.17 20.10
C ALA A 313 15.17 5.44 19.27
N ALA A 314 15.54 5.42 17.99
CA ALA A 314 15.27 6.50 17.05
C ALA A 314 13.75 6.73 16.87
N SER A 315 12.98 5.65 16.86
CA SER A 315 11.52 5.71 16.76
C SER A 315 10.87 6.32 18.00
N VAL A 316 11.39 6.02 19.21
CA VAL A 316 10.93 6.67 20.47
C VAL A 316 11.13 8.17 20.38
N ALA A 317 12.32 8.63 19.93
CA ALA A 317 12.58 10.05 19.75
C ALA A 317 11.60 10.69 18.75
N ALA A 318 11.35 10.02 17.62
CA ALA A 318 10.44 10.49 16.58
C ALA A 318 8.98 10.58 17.06
N TRP A 319 8.47 9.55 17.76
CA TRP A 319 7.07 9.55 18.26
C TRP A 319 6.83 10.56 19.38
N ASN A 320 7.85 10.96 20.10
CA ASN A 320 7.76 11.94 21.18
C ASN A 320 7.94 13.39 20.73
N ASP A 321 8.33 13.63 19.49
CA ASP A 321 8.52 14.99 18.96
C ASP A 321 7.46 15.31 17.88
N GLU A 322 6.84 16.47 18.02
CA GLU A 322 5.86 17.00 17.04
C GLU A 322 6.43 18.19 16.24
N ALA A 323 7.51 18.84 16.72
CA ALA A 323 8.04 20.02 16.06
C ALA A 323 8.49 19.73 14.62
N HIS A 324 9.22 18.64 14.40
CA HIS A 324 9.63 18.24 13.04
C HIS A 324 8.43 17.84 12.16
N VAL A 325 7.35 17.31 12.72
CA VAL A 325 6.15 16.92 11.99
C VAL A 325 5.40 18.15 11.49
N VAL A 326 5.25 19.17 12.35
CA VAL A 326 4.65 20.45 11.99
C VAL A 326 5.49 21.11 10.88
N ALA A 327 6.79 21.21 11.05
CA ALA A 327 7.69 21.79 10.05
C ALA A 327 7.60 21.06 8.69
N ASN A 328 7.57 19.72 8.72
CA ASN A 328 7.39 18.91 7.51
C ASN A 328 6.05 19.19 6.82
N ARG A 329 4.95 19.24 7.59
CA ARG A 329 3.60 19.55 7.06
C ARG A 329 3.57 20.93 6.42
N GLU A 330 4.13 21.94 7.06
CA GLU A 330 4.17 23.31 6.51
C GLU A 330 4.99 23.37 5.20
N ALA A 331 6.10 22.63 5.12
CA ALA A 331 6.87 22.54 3.87
C ALA A 331 6.02 21.91 2.72
N TYR A 332 5.21 20.90 3.01
CA TYR A 332 4.27 20.35 2.01
C TYR A 332 3.14 21.35 1.69
N ARG A 333 2.58 22.04 2.67
CA ARG A 333 1.55 23.05 2.45
C ARG A 333 2.03 24.15 1.51
N ALA A 334 3.24 24.67 1.72
CA ALA A 334 3.86 25.67 0.85
C ALA A 334 3.98 25.15 -0.60
N LYS A 335 4.51 23.94 -0.80
CA LYS A 335 4.62 23.34 -2.14
C LYS A 335 3.27 23.19 -2.84
N PHE A 336 2.28 22.68 -2.14
CA PHE A 336 0.94 22.46 -2.74
C PHE A 336 0.25 23.79 -3.05
N ALA A 337 0.39 24.79 -2.18
CA ALA A 337 -0.14 26.12 -2.41
C ALA A 337 0.48 26.81 -3.65
N ALA A 338 1.78 26.57 -3.90
CA ALA A 338 2.49 27.11 -5.05
C ALA A 338 2.22 26.34 -6.37
N VAL A 339 2.14 25.00 -6.31
CA VAL A 339 2.10 24.14 -7.50
C VAL A 339 0.69 23.88 -7.99
N THR A 340 -0.26 23.61 -7.08
CA THR A 340 -1.62 23.17 -7.47
C THR A 340 -2.35 24.19 -8.34
N PRO A 341 -2.34 25.52 -8.05
CA PRO A 341 -3.02 26.51 -8.90
C PRO A 341 -2.45 26.55 -10.33
N LEU A 342 -1.12 26.41 -10.49
CA LEU A 342 -0.50 26.40 -11.82
C LEU A 342 -0.96 25.20 -12.65
N LEU A 343 -1.01 24.02 -12.04
CA LEU A 343 -1.45 22.80 -12.73
C LEU A 343 -2.95 22.84 -13.03
N ALA A 344 -3.77 23.44 -12.18
CA ALA A 344 -5.21 23.56 -12.36
C ALA A 344 -5.60 24.42 -13.58
N GLU A 345 -4.67 25.26 -14.12
CA GLU A 345 -4.90 25.98 -15.37
C GLU A 345 -5.04 25.06 -16.59
N VAL A 346 -4.45 23.85 -16.53
CA VAL A 346 -4.30 22.98 -17.70
C VAL A 346 -4.69 21.51 -17.47
N LEU A 347 -4.83 21.09 -16.22
CA LEU A 347 -5.22 19.74 -15.80
C LEU A 347 -6.46 19.79 -14.92
N ASP A 348 -7.25 18.71 -14.93
CA ASP A 348 -8.33 18.51 -13.95
C ASP A 348 -7.72 18.07 -12.61
N VAL A 349 -7.36 19.05 -11.78
CA VAL A 349 -6.73 18.82 -10.47
C VAL A 349 -7.18 19.85 -9.45
N ALA A 350 -7.38 19.40 -8.21
CA ALA A 350 -7.66 20.25 -7.05
C ALA A 350 -6.70 19.89 -5.90
N LEU A 351 -6.64 20.77 -4.91
CA LEU A 351 -5.93 20.50 -3.66
C LEU A 351 -6.58 19.30 -2.95
N PRO A 352 -5.85 18.21 -2.68
CA PRO A 352 -6.40 17.06 -1.96
C PRO A 352 -6.61 17.37 -0.47
N ASP A 353 -7.31 16.51 0.25
CA ASP A 353 -7.42 16.62 1.70
C ASP A 353 -6.06 16.46 2.40
N ALA A 354 -5.25 15.51 1.90
CA ALA A 354 -4.00 15.09 2.55
C ALA A 354 -3.09 14.34 1.56
N SER A 355 -2.00 13.74 2.07
CA SER A 355 -0.97 13.05 1.31
C SER A 355 0.01 14.02 0.63
N PHE A 356 0.98 13.50 -0.10
CA PHE A 356 1.89 14.33 -0.92
C PHE A 356 1.71 14.09 -2.42
N TYR A 357 0.54 13.58 -2.81
CA TYR A 357 0.19 13.32 -4.21
C TYR A 357 -0.85 14.31 -4.72
N LEU A 358 -0.68 14.74 -5.98
CA LEU A 358 -1.77 15.23 -6.79
C LEU A 358 -2.26 14.10 -7.70
N TRP A 359 -3.57 14.00 -7.84
CA TRP A 359 -4.26 13.05 -8.70
C TRP A 359 -4.97 13.81 -9.80
N ALA A 360 -4.29 14.02 -10.94
CA ALA A 360 -4.69 14.94 -11.98
C ALA A 360 -5.26 14.23 -13.22
N GLY A 361 -6.39 14.69 -13.72
CA GLY A 361 -6.93 14.29 -15.02
C GLY A 361 -6.17 14.95 -16.16
N VAL A 362 -5.89 14.20 -17.24
CA VAL A 362 -5.16 14.68 -18.40
C VAL A 362 -6.09 14.97 -19.59
N PRO A 363 -5.78 15.94 -20.45
CA PRO A 363 -6.55 16.18 -21.67
C PRO A 363 -6.59 14.93 -22.56
N GLY A 364 -7.73 14.65 -23.18
CA GLY A 364 -7.93 13.51 -24.07
C GLY A 364 -8.02 12.14 -23.38
N GLY A 365 -7.75 12.04 -22.07
CA GLY A 365 -7.96 10.82 -21.28
C GLY A 365 -6.97 9.68 -21.54
N ASP A 366 -5.87 9.93 -22.25
CA ASP A 366 -4.79 8.94 -22.47
C ASP A 366 -3.59 9.26 -21.55
N ASP A 367 -3.62 8.71 -20.35
CA ASP A 367 -2.60 8.91 -19.33
C ASP A 367 -1.24 8.31 -19.69
N ILE A 368 -1.23 7.22 -20.46
CA ILE A 368 0.02 6.59 -20.93
C ILE A 368 0.71 7.48 -21.97
N ARG A 369 -0.01 7.86 -23.04
CA ARG A 369 0.53 8.74 -24.08
C ARG A 369 1.00 10.07 -23.50
N PHE A 370 0.17 10.70 -22.66
CA PHE A 370 0.52 11.95 -21.98
C PHE A 370 1.84 11.84 -21.20
N THR A 371 2.00 10.76 -20.40
CA THR A 371 3.21 10.52 -19.61
C THR A 371 4.45 10.33 -20.47
N LEU A 372 4.35 9.56 -21.56
CA LEU A 372 5.48 9.28 -22.45
C LEU A 372 5.92 10.54 -23.21
N GLU A 373 4.98 11.32 -23.75
CA GLU A 373 5.27 12.57 -24.44
C GLU A 373 5.83 13.66 -23.52
N LEU A 374 5.29 13.80 -22.30
CA LEU A 374 5.82 14.69 -21.27
C LEU A 374 7.27 14.35 -20.92
N LEU A 375 7.55 13.08 -20.70
CA LEU A 375 8.92 12.61 -20.41
C LEU A 375 9.86 12.88 -21.60
N ALA A 376 9.44 12.55 -22.82
CA ALA A 376 10.25 12.76 -24.03
C ALA A 376 10.59 14.22 -24.28
N GLN A 377 9.58 15.11 -24.21
CA GLN A 377 9.72 16.49 -24.64
C GLN A 377 10.23 17.42 -23.52
N TYR A 378 9.80 17.19 -22.27
CA TYR A 378 10.07 18.10 -21.15
C TYR A 378 10.89 17.45 -20.02
N ASN A 379 11.29 16.19 -20.16
CA ASN A 379 12.09 15.43 -19.20
C ASN A 379 11.51 15.48 -17.76
N VAL A 380 10.17 15.36 -17.67
CA VAL A 380 9.43 15.24 -16.40
C VAL A 380 8.76 13.87 -16.34
N ALA A 381 9.11 13.08 -15.34
CA ALA A 381 8.52 11.77 -15.09
C ALA A 381 7.35 11.86 -14.10
N VAL A 382 6.19 11.35 -14.49
CA VAL A 382 5.00 11.18 -13.66
C VAL A 382 4.55 9.72 -13.68
N LEU A 383 3.55 9.34 -12.92
CA LEU A 383 3.05 7.96 -12.91
C LEU A 383 1.64 7.88 -13.50
N PRO A 384 1.46 7.14 -14.63
CA PRO A 384 0.13 6.93 -15.21
C PRO A 384 -0.82 6.25 -14.23
N GLY A 385 -2.02 6.75 -14.14
CA GLY A 385 -3.02 6.27 -13.19
C GLY A 385 -3.54 4.88 -13.54
N SER A 386 -3.65 4.55 -14.83
CA SER A 386 -4.05 3.23 -15.30
C SER A 386 -3.13 2.11 -14.80
N LEU A 387 -1.87 2.42 -14.46
CA LEU A 387 -0.94 1.47 -13.87
C LEU A 387 -1.18 1.22 -12.37
N LEU A 388 -1.87 2.15 -11.69
CA LEU A 388 -2.17 2.09 -10.25
C LEU A 388 -3.53 1.45 -9.95
N ALA A 389 -4.29 1.13 -10.99
CA ALA A 389 -5.64 0.57 -10.86
C ALA A 389 -5.76 -0.77 -11.61
N ARG A 390 -6.88 -1.43 -11.39
CA ARG A 390 -7.30 -2.61 -12.16
C ARG A 390 -8.64 -2.31 -12.84
N GLU A 391 -8.91 -3.02 -13.91
CA GLU A 391 -10.26 -3.01 -14.48
C GLU A 391 -11.20 -3.78 -13.56
N ALA A 392 -12.22 -3.10 -13.09
CA ALA A 392 -13.28 -3.65 -12.27
C ALA A 392 -14.61 -3.03 -12.67
N GLN A 393 -15.68 -3.79 -12.71
CA GLN A 393 -17.00 -3.37 -13.20
C GLN A 393 -16.95 -2.69 -14.59
N GLY A 394 -16.04 -3.14 -15.46
CA GLY A 394 -15.84 -2.58 -16.80
C GLY A 394 -15.10 -1.24 -16.88
N VAL A 395 -14.55 -0.76 -15.76
CA VAL A 395 -13.86 0.53 -15.67
C VAL A 395 -12.50 0.38 -15.00
N ASN A 396 -11.47 1.05 -15.53
CA ASN A 396 -10.22 1.31 -14.83
C ASN A 396 -10.27 2.77 -14.32
N PRO A 397 -10.47 3.02 -13.01
CA PRO A 397 -10.66 4.37 -12.45
C PRO A 397 -9.37 5.22 -12.46
N GLY A 398 -8.24 4.62 -12.80
CA GLY A 398 -6.98 5.34 -13.00
C GLY A 398 -6.77 5.84 -14.42
N ARG A 399 -7.56 5.39 -15.40
CA ARG A 399 -7.42 5.81 -16.79
C ARG A 399 -7.71 7.30 -16.95
N GLY A 400 -6.90 7.97 -17.77
CA GLY A 400 -7.01 9.40 -17.99
C GLY A 400 -6.51 10.27 -16.85
N ARG A 401 -5.81 9.70 -15.86
CA ARG A 401 -5.23 10.42 -14.73
C ARG A 401 -3.75 10.11 -14.57
N ILE A 402 -3.04 11.06 -13.97
CA ILE A 402 -1.63 10.89 -13.57
C ILE A 402 -1.48 11.19 -12.08
N ARG A 403 -0.55 10.49 -11.45
CA ARG A 403 -0.13 10.80 -10.08
C ARG A 403 1.16 11.60 -10.11
N LEU A 404 1.17 12.74 -9.42
CA LEU A 404 2.36 13.57 -9.20
C LEU A 404 2.71 13.55 -7.71
N ALA A 405 3.94 13.17 -7.38
CA ALA A 405 4.46 13.19 -6.01
C ALA A 405 5.28 14.47 -5.78
N LEU A 406 4.77 15.41 -5.01
CA LEU A 406 5.45 16.69 -4.72
C LEU A 406 6.46 16.53 -3.56
N VAL A 407 7.37 15.57 -3.69
CA VAL A 407 8.33 15.20 -2.65
C VAL A 407 9.67 15.94 -2.76
N ALA A 408 10.01 16.48 -3.93
CA ALA A 408 11.21 17.26 -4.16
C ALA A 408 11.14 18.64 -3.47
N GLU A 409 12.25 19.37 -3.49
CA GLU A 409 12.28 20.76 -3.04
C GLU A 409 11.28 21.62 -3.82
N GLU A 410 10.77 22.70 -3.20
CA GLU A 410 9.72 23.54 -3.78
C GLU A 410 10.10 24.08 -5.16
N ALA A 411 11.32 24.56 -5.32
CA ALA A 411 11.83 25.10 -6.59
C ALA A 411 11.80 24.05 -7.72
N GLU A 412 12.13 22.78 -7.42
CA GLU A 412 12.08 21.70 -8.40
C GLU A 412 10.64 21.32 -8.74
N CYS A 413 9.75 21.31 -7.74
CA CYS A 413 8.32 21.08 -7.96
C CYS A 413 7.68 22.17 -8.82
N LEU A 414 8.04 23.45 -8.59
CA LEU A 414 7.58 24.58 -9.41
C LEU A 414 8.11 24.54 -10.84
N GLU A 415 9.38 24.15 -11.02
CA GLU A 415 9.95 23.98 -12.37
C GLU A 415 9.22 22.86 -13.12
N ALA A 416 8.97 21.73 -12.47
CA ALA A 416 8.20 20.62 -13.06
C ALA A 416 6.78 21.09 -13.43
N ALA A 417 6.11 21.84 -12.56
CA ALA A 417 4.77 22.36 -12.82
C ALA A 417 4.74 23.26 -14.05
N ARG A 418 5.69 24.20 -14.20
CA ARG A 418 5.80 25.06 -15.38
C ARG A 418 6.01 24.24 -16.65
N ARG A 419 6.90 23.27 -16.64
CA ARG A 419 7.13 22.38 -17.78
C ARG A 419 5.87 21.58 -18.16
N ILE A 420 5.09 21.12 -17.17
CA ILE A 420 3.81 20.44 -17.40
C ILE A 420 2.80 21.40 -18.02
N VAL A 421 2.73 22.66 -17.56
CA VAL A 421 1.86 23.68 -18.13
C VAL A 421 2.21 23.95 -19.59
N ASP A 422 3.49 24.19 -19.89
CA ASP A 422 3.96 24.46 -21.24
C ASP A 422 3.70 23.27 -22.18
N PHE A 423 3.99 22.06 -21.73
CA PHE A 423 3.67 20.83 -22.47
C PHE A 423 2.18 20.71 -22.74
N THR A 424 1.35 20.86 -21.70
CA THR A 424 -0.10 20.62 -21.81
C THR A 424 -0.78 21.65 -22.73
N ARG A 425 -0.33 22.91 -22.74
CA ARG A 425 -0.82 23.93 -23.67
C ARG A 425 -0.51 23.60 -25.15
N ALA A 426 0.58 22.87 -25.40
CA ALA A 426 0.97 22.45 -26.75
C ALA A 426 0.41 21.05 -27.11
N TYR A 427 -0.05 20.29 -26.13
CA TYR A 427 -0.50 18.91 -26.28
C TYR A 427 -1.75 18.81 -27.16
N ARG A 428 -1.72 17.91 -28.14
CA ARG A 428 -2.87 17.59 -29.00
C ARG A 428 -3.47 16.28 -28.55
N ALA A 429 -4.60 16.36 -27.87
CA ALA A 429 -5.33 15.22 -27.32
C ALA A 429 -5.86 14.28 -28.42
#